data_d46ecafdaa0902b4506cb0e5bf45865d
#
_entry.id   d46ecafdaa0902b4506cb0e5bf45865d
#
_cell.length_a   1.000
_cell.length_b   1.000
_cell.length_c   1.000
_cell.angle_alpha   90.00
_cell.angle_beta   90.00
_cell.angle_gamma   90.00
#
_symmetry.space_group_name_H-M   'P 1'
#
loop_
_entity.id
_entity.type
_entity.pdbx_description
1 polymer ?
#
loop_
_entity_poly.entity_id
_entity_poly.type
_entity_poly.pdbx_seq_one_letter_code
_entity_poly.pdbx_strand_id
1 'polypeptide(L)'
;MAQVCIRKKTMVAINQKQAVRRVMDLISIPGGSCQEHEVAAWIIEQLLQAGVPRDAITHDTAHRRSPQGGTVGNLIVRLKGTSRGPRRMLMAHMDTVPLAVGSVPVLNGDWIHPRSRETALGGDNRAGCAVVLTAILELLRSGIDYPPLTLLFTVQEEIGLRGARFLTPGRLGKPALCFNWDGRDPALLINGAVGASNLTIRIGGIASHAGVHPEHGVNAALVASLALARLQTKGWHGLIRKQGRRGTSNLGVISGGDATNVVMPAVLLEAEARSHDSAFRGEIVAAWREAFEWAVDSLSNTAGEHAILEFEEDARYEPFLIDRRSDCIRIAEEATRAVGVEPVIAACDGGLDANWLAAHGFPTVTLGCGQHAIHTVDERLLVPDYLKACQTALLLASGTG
;
A
#
# COMPACT_ATOMS: atom_id res chain seq x y z
N MET A 1 18.22 51.15 18.06
CA MET A 1 17.09 50.25 17.90
C MET A 1 17.08 49.73 16.45
N ALA A 2 17.59 48.55 16.21
CA ALA A 2 17.59 47.95 14.87
C ALA A 2 16.25 47.20 14.69
N GLN A 3 15.42 47.70 13.79
CA GLN A 3 14.19 47.03 13.35
C GLN A 3 14.57 45.76 12.59
N VAL A 4 14.38 44.59 13.23
CA VAL A 4 14.47 43.31 12.56
C VAL A 4 13.27 43.22 11.61
N CYS A 5 13.51 43.46 10.35
CA CYS A 5 12.52 43.28 9.27
C CYS A 5 12.33 41.79 9.10
N ILE A 6 11.32 41.20 9.75
CA ILE A 6 10.84 39.83 9.48
C ILE A 6 10.21 39.86 8.09
N ARG A 7 11.00 39.50 7.06
CA ARG A 7 10.45 39.22 5.74
C ARG A 7 9.42 38.10 5.91
N LYS A 8 8.13 38.41 5.79
CA LYS A 8 7.10 37.40 5.57
C LYS A 8 7.53 36.59 4.33
N LYS A 9 8.01 35.36 4.52
CA LYS A 9 8.27 34.44 3.42
C LYS A 9 6.96 34.26 2.68
N THR A 10 6.85 34.80 1.48
CA THR A 10 5.67 34.61 0.63
C THR A 10 5.55 33.10 0.35
N MET A 11 4.46 32.51 0.79
CA MET A 11 4.20 31.10 0.56
C MET A 11 4.00 30.88 -0.95
N VAL A 12 4.83 30.06 -1.58
CA VAL A 12 4.69 29.71 -2.99
C VAL A 12 3.41 28.90 -3.14
N ALA A 13 2.52 29.34 -4.00
CA ALA A 13 1.28 28.65 -4.30
C ALA A 13 1.44 27.74 -5.52
N ILE A 14 0.78 26.61 -5.52
CA ILE A 14 0.72 25.71 -6.67
C ILE A 14 -0.15 26.31 -7.79
N ASN A 15 0.15 25.98 -9.04
CA ASN A 15 -0.74 26.27 -10.16
C ASN A 15 -1.86 25.20 -10.20
N GLN A 16 -3.02 25.55 -9.66
CA GLN A 16 -4.15 24.64 -9.50
C GLN A 16 -4.61 24.02 -10.83
N LYS A 17 -4.70 24.82 -11.91
CA LYS A 17 -5.12 24.31 -13.23
C LYS A 17 -4.15 23.27 -13.78
N GLN A 18 -2.85 23.53 -13.65
CA GLN A 18 -1.83 22.57 -14.07
C GLN A 18 -1.80 21.33 -13.19
N ALA A 19 -2.02 21.46 -11.88
CA ALA A 19 -2.11 20.34 -10.96
C ALA A 19 -3.26 19.40 -11.34
N VAL A 20 -4.47 19.95 -11.58
CA VAL A 20 -5.64 19.15 -12.00
C VAL A 20 -5.39 18.48 -13.36
N ARG A 21 -4.84 19.21 -14.35
CA ARG A 21 -4.50 18.61 -15.62
C ARG A 21 -3.52 17.46 -15.47
N ARG A 22 -2.48 17.63 -14.68
CA ARG A 22 -1.43 16.63 -14.45
C ARG A 22 -1.97 15.33 -13.84
N VAL A 23 -2.86 15.41 -12.86
CA VAL A 23 -3.45 14.19 -12.28
C VAL A 23 -4.35 13.48 -13.29
N MET A 24 -5.12 14.22 -14.11
CA MET A 24 -5.93 13.63 -15.17
C MET A 24 -5.06 12.98 -16.25
N ASP A 25 -3.98 13.63 -16.67
CA ASP A 25 -3.03 13.08 -17.64
C ASP A 25 -2.42 11.76 -17.10
N LEU A 26 -1.96 11.75 -15.84
CA LEU A 26 -1.40 10.53 -15.20
C LEU A 26 -2.41 9.39 -15.09
N ILE A 27 -3.64 9.67 -14.70
CA ILE A 27 -4.72 8.68 -14.61
C ILE A 27 -4.99 8.04 -15.98
N SER A 28 -4.89 8.82 -17.06
CA SER A 28 -5.16 8.36 -18.43
C SER A 28 -4.09 7.41 -18.97
N ILE A 29 -2.90 7.31 -18.33
CA ILE A 29 -1.83 6.45 -18.79
C ILE A 29 -2.09 5.02 -18.29
N PRO A 30 -2.20 4.02 -19.17
CA PRO A 30 -2.27 2.63 -18.75
C PRO A 30 -1.04 2.22 -17.93
N GLY A 31 -1.23 1.36 -16.94
CA GLY A 31 -0.09 0.93 -16.12
C GLY A 31 -0.55 0.27 -14.82
N GLY A 32 -1.11 -0.94 -14.94
CA GLY A 32 -1.32 -1.81 -13.78
C GLY A 32 0.00 -2.33 -13.22
N SER A 33 -0.07 -3.06 -12.10
CA SER A 33 1.11 -3.68 -11.49
C SER A 33 1.91 -4.49 -12.51
N CYS A 34 3.22 -4.39 -12.49
CA CYS A 34 4.18 -4.94 -13.43
C CYS A 34 4.26 -4.24 -14.81
N GLN A 35 3.44 -3.21 -15.09
CA GLN A 35 3.37 -2.52 -16.39
C GLN A 35 3.51 -1.01 -16.26
N GLU A 36 4.30 -0.53 -15.30
CA GLU A 36 4.40 0.88 -14.91
C GLU A 36 5.30 1.72 -15.82
N HIS A 37 5.89 1.14 -16.87
CA HIS A 37 6.94 1.79 -17.67
C HIS A 37 6.47 3.06 -18.39
N GLU A 38 5.23 3.14 -18.89
CA GLU A 38 4.70 4.32 -19.56
C GLU A 38 4.50 5.48 -18.56
N VAL A 39 4.02 5.16 -17.37
CA VAL A 39 3.89 6.13 -16.26
C VAL A 39 5.23 6.67 -15.83
N ALA A 40 6.20 5.79 -15.63
CA ALA A 40 7.57 6.18 -15.29
C ALA A 40 8.19 7.06 -16.38
N ALA A 41 8.01 6.70 -17.66
CA ALA A 41 8.51 7.48 -18.79
C ALA A 41 7.89 8.88 -18.84
N TRP A 42 6.59 8.99 -18.63
CA TRP A 42 5.89 10.27 -18.59
C TRP A 42 6.37 11.16 -17.44
N ILE A 43 6.52 10.61 -16.22
CA ILE A 43 7.06 11.33 -15.06
C ILE A 43 8.48 11.82 -15.34
N ILE A 44 9.32 10.98 -15.94
CA ILE A 44 10.70 11.34 -16.32
C ILE A 44 10.70 12.50 -17.32
N GLU A 45 9.83 12.46 -18.32
CA GLU A 45 9.73 13.52 -19.31
C GLU A 45 9.38 14.87 -18.65
N GLN A 46 8.39 14.91 -17.76
CA GLN A 46 8.02 16.13 -17.03
C GLN A 46 9.17 16.69 -16.20
N LEU A 47 9.93 15.81 -15.53
CA LEU A 47 11.08 16.21 -14.73
C LEU A 47 12.23 16.76 -15.60
N LEU A 48 12.52 16.14 -16.74
CA LEU A 48 13.53 16.62 -17.69
C LEU A 48 13.15 17.98 -18.28
N GLN A 49 11.87 18.18 -18.65
CA GLN A 49 11.36 19.46 -19.13
C GLN A 49 11.47 20.58 -18.09
N ALA A 50 11.39 20.22 -16.80
CA ALA A 50 11.61 21.14 -15.68
C ALA A 50 13.08 21.38 -15.34
N GLY A 51 14.02 20.82 -16.10
CA GLY A 51 15.47 21.01 -15.92
C GLY A 51 16.13 20.06 -14.91
N VAL A 52 15.46 18.99 -14.50
CA VAL A 52 16.11 17.95 -13.68
C VAL A 52 17.18 17.25 -14.52
N PRO A 53 18.45 17.19 -14.05
CA PRO A 53 19.53 16.52 -14.79
C PRO A 53 19.23 15.02 -14.98
N ARG A 54 19.55 14.48 -16.17
CA ARG A 54 19.29 13.09 -16.51
C ARG A 54 19.99 12.11 -15.56
N ASP A 55 21.18 12.43 -15.09
CA ASP A 55 21.97 11.64 -14.14
C ASP A 55 21.40 11.62 -12.71
N ALA A 56 20.50 12.57 -12.39
CA ALA A 56 19.74 12.56 -11.13
C ALA A 56 18.60 11.53 -11.14
N ILE A 57 18.20 11.00 -12.30
CA ILE A 57 17.06 10.11 -12.52
C ILE A 57 17.56 8.68 -12.77
N THR A 58 17.13 7.73 -11.93
CA THR A 58 17.56 6.33 -12.03
C THR A 58 16.41 5.39 -11.72
N HIS A 59 16.50 4.15 -12.19
CA HIS A 59 15.66 3.04 -11.72
C HIS A 59 16.48 2.08 -10.87
N ASP A 60 15.84 1.44 -9.91
CA ASP A 60 16.41 0.28 -9.25
C ASP A 60 16.05 -1.03 -9.99
N THR A 61 16.28 -2.16 -9.34
CA THR A 61 16.01 -3.49 -9.91
C THR A 61 14.92 -4.25 -9.18
N ALA A 62 14.02 -3.57 -8.47
CA ALA A 62 12.98 -4.20 -7.67
C ALA A 62 12.12 -5.18 -8.49
N HIS A 63 11.72 -4.80 -9.71
CA HIS A 63 10.97 -5.65 -10.64
C HIS A 63 11.65 -6.99 -10.96
N ARG A 64 13.01 -7.03 -11.01
CA ARG A 64 13.76 -8.27 -11.28
C ARG A 64 13.82 -9.20 -10.09
N ARG A 65 13.59 -8.68 -8.87
CA ARG A 65 13.55 -9.44 -7.61
C ARG A 65 12.15 -9.84 -7.23
N SER A 66 11.13 -9.19 -7.80
CA SER A 66 9.73 -9.58 -7.65
C SER A 66 9.47 -10.89 -8.37
N PRO A 67 8.77 -11.87 -7.74
CA PRO A 67 8.37 -13.10 -8.41
C PRO A 67 7.48 -12.88 -9.63
N GLN A 68 6.76 -11.76 -9.69
CA GLN A 68 5.90 -11.39 -10.81
C GLN A 68 6.67 -10.75 -11.97
N GLY A 69 7.96 -10.45 -11.80
CA GLY A 69 8.73 -9.74 -12.82
C GLY A 69 8.31 -8.27 -12.93
N GLY A 70 8.20 -7.75 -14.13
CA GLY A 70 7.77 -6.38 -14.41
C GLY A 70 8.62 -5.70 -15.46
N THR A 71 8.13 -4.59 -16.00
CA THR A 71 8.75 -3.86 -17.12
C THR A 71 9.81 -2.86 -16.68
N VAL A 72 9.68 -2.33 -15.43
CA VAL A 72 10.54 -1.29 -14.86
C VAL A 72 10.64 -1.44 -13.34
N GLY A 73 11.75 -1.00 -12.74
CA GLY A 73 11.90 -0.90 -11.28
C GLY A 73 11.46 0.45 -10.74
N ASN A 74 11.57 0.62 -9.42
CA ASN A 74 11.25 1.90 -8.78
C ASN A 74 11.99 3.05 -9.45
N LEU A 75 11.29 4.16 -9.71
CA LEU A 75 11.89 5.39 -10.20
C LEU A 75 12.40 6.21 -9.02
N ILE A 76 13.68 6.55 -9.05
CA ILE A 76 14.37 7.29 -7.99
C ILE A 76 15.01 8.53 -8.58
N VAL A 77 14.65 9.70 -8.05
CA VAL A 77 15.23 10.98 -8.45
C VAL A 77 15.92 11.65 -7.26
N ARG A 78 17.19 12.01 -7.42
CA ARG A 78 17.98 12.62 -6.34
C ARG A 78 18.41 14.02 -6.69
N LEU A 79 17.83 15.01 -6.03
CA LEU A 79 18.20 16.42 -6.15
C LEU A 79 19.17 16.79 -5.04
N LYS A 80 20.23 17.54 -5.39
CA LYS A 80 21.24 17.97 -4.40
C LYS A 80 20.70 19.00 -3.42
N GLY A 81 19.63 19.73 -3.83
CA GLY A 81 19.14 20.88 -3.11
C GLY A 81 19.96 22.13 -3.37
N THR A 82 19.44 23.29 -2.95
CA THR A 82 20.08 24.61 -3.02
C THR A 82 20.39 25.17 -1.64
N SER A 83 19.80 24.57 -0.58
CA SER A 83 20.05 24.91 0.81
C SER A 83 20.57 23.71 1.61
N ARG A 84 21.12 23.99 2.80
CA ARG A 84 21.52 22.96 3.77
C ARG A 84 20.29 22.44 4.51
N GLY A 85 20.31 21.16 4.87
CA GLY A 85 19.25 20.53 5.67
C GLY A 85 19.25 19.01 5.52
N PRO A 86 18.45 18.31 6.33
CA PRO A 86 18.27 16.87 6.18
C PRO A 86 17.60 16.57 4.84
N ARG A 87 18.06 15.47 4.20
CA ARG A 87 17.43 15.00 2.96
C ARG A 87 16.00 14.59 3.25
N ARG A 88 15.08 15.06 2.42
CA ARG A 88 13.66 14.68 2.48
C ARG A 88 13.33 13.72 1.35
N MET A 89 12.43 12.78 1.61
CA MET A 89 11.90 11.89 0.59
C MET A 89 10.39 12.11 0.44
N LEU A 90 9.95 12.28 -0.80
CA LEU A 90 8.56 12.33 -1.18
C LEU A 90 8.29 11.12 -2.07
N MET A 91 7.23 10.38 -1.79
CA MET A 91 6.95 9.15 -2.52
C MET A 91 5.45 8.89 -2.77
N ALA A 92 5.20 8.03 -3.76
CA ALA A 92 3.91 7.45 -4.09
C ALA A 92 4.14 6.20 -4.96
N HIS A 93 3.17 5.30 -5.10
CA HIS A 93 3.29 4.19 -6.05
C HIS A 93 2.70 4.53 -7.43
N MET A 94 3.25 3.90 -8.48
CA MET A 94 2.88 4.17 -9.88
C MET A 94 1.80 3.25 -10.41
N ASP A 95 1.72 2.04 -9.91
CA ASP A 95 0.74 1.05 -10.38
C ASP A 95 -0.68 1.33 -9.90
N THR A 96 -1.63 0.70 -10.54
CA THR A 96 -3.05 0.70 -10.18
C THR A 96 -3.59 -0.72 -10.23
N VAL A 97 -4.73 -0.95 -9.56
CA VAL A 97 -5.47 -2.21 -9.69
C VAL A 97 -5.93 -2.46 -11.14
N PRO A 98 -6.10 -3.73 -11.56
CA PRO A 98 -6.53 -4.05 -12.94
C PRO A 98 -7.83 -3.35 -13.37
N LEU A 99 -8.76 -3.13 -12.42
CA LEU A 99 -10.03 -2.46 -12.66
C LEU A 99 -9.87 -1.01 -13.14
N ALA A 100 -8.75 -0.35 -12.84
CA ALA A 100 -8.48 1.05 -13.21
C ALA A 100 -7.72 1.19 -14.54
N VAL A 101 -7.20 0.09 -15.12
CA VAL A 101 -6.43 0.15 -16.36
C VAL A 101 -7.32 0.59 -17.53
N GLY A 102 -6.89 1.64 -18.25
CA GLY A 102 -7.65 2.22 -19.35
C GLY A 102 -8.74 3.23 -18.91
N SER A 103 -8.71 3.67 -17.66
CA SER A 103 -9.60 4.72 -17.16
C SER A 103 -9.45 6.02 -17.94
N VAL A 104 -10.57 6.69 -18.20
CA VAL A 104 -10.62 8.01 -18.82
C VAL A 104 -11.21 8.99 -17.80
N PRO A 105 -10.39 9.84 -17.15
CA PRO A 105 -10.86 10.74 -16.11
C PRO A 105 -11.72 11.87 -16.68
N VAL A 106 -12.78 12.22 -15.95
CA VAL A 106 -13.68 13.34 -16.27
C VAL A 106 -13.83 14.21 -15.04
N LEU A 107 -13.60 15.50 -15.19
CA LEU A 107 -13.86 16.50 -14.15
C LEU A 107 -15.33 16.95 -14.19
N ASN A 108 -16.03 16.81 -13.07
CA ASN A 108 -17.40 17.27 -12.90
C ASN A 108 -17.54 17.96 -11.54
N GLY A 109 -17.71 19.28 -11.52
CA GLY A 109 -17.64 20.06 -10.30
C GLY A 109 -16.29 19.89 -9.61
N ASP A 110 -16.32 19.53 -8.34
CA ASP A 110 -15.12 19.30 -7.52
C ASP A 110 -14.58 17.86 -7.60
N TRP A 111 -15.13 17.01 -8.44
CA TRP A 111 -14.79 15.60 -8.51
C TRP A 111 -14.22 15.21 -9.86
N ILE A 112 -13.14 14.42 -9.81
CA ILE A 112 -12.67 13.63 -10.95
C ILE A 112 -13.16 12.21 -10.74
N HIS A 113 -13.80 11.63 -11.75
CA HIS A 113 -14.33 10.27 -11.76
C HIS A 113 -14.06 9.60 -13.12
N PRO A 114 -14.12 8.26 -13.23
CA PRO A 114 -13.99 7.59 -14.52
C PRO A 114 -15.19 7.89 -15.41
N ARG A 115 -14.98 8.00 -16.72
CA ARG A 115 -16.05 8.16 -17.71
C ARG A 115 -16.94 6.93 -17.79
N SER A 116 -16.35 5.74 -17.73
CA SER A 116 -17.05 4.45 -17.71
C SER A 116 -17.50 4.09 -16.28
N ARG A 117 -18.64 3.45 -16.16
CA ARG A 117 -19.11 2.86 -14.91
C ARG A 117 -18.57 1.44 -14.68
N GLU A 118 -17.75 0.94 -15.60
CA GLU A 118 -17.16 -0.39 -15.54
C GLU A 118 -15.69 -0.37 -15.10
N THR A 119 -15.10 0.83 -14.98
CA THR A 119 -13.70 1.01 -14.56
C THR A 119 -13.62 1.79 -13.26
N ALA A 120 -12.62 1.48 -12.43
CA ALA A 120 -12.19 2.38 -11.37
C ALA A 120 -11.48 3.61 -11.97
N LEU A 121 -11.26 4.64 -11.16
CA LEU A 121 -10.54 5.84 -11.61
C LEU A 121 -9.04 5.60 -11.77
N GLY A 122 -8.41 4.89 -10.83
CA GLY A 122 -6.97 4.80 -10.70
C GLY A 122 -6.36 6.04 -10.04
N GLY A 123 -7.17 6.77 -9.28
CA GLY A 123 -6.69 7.82 -8.37
C GLY A 123 -5.71 7.25 -7.36
N ASP A 124 -5.95 6.03 -6.91
CA ASP A 124 -5.04 5.18 -6.18
C ASP A 124 -4.07 4.48 -7.17
N ASN A 125 -2.79 4.89 -7.27
CA ASN A 125 -2.24 6.06 -6.58
C ASN A 125 -1.62 7.07 -7.57
N ARG A 126 -2.27 7.27 -8.74
CA ARG A 126 -1.87 8.32 -9.68
C ARG A 126 -2.01 9.71 -9.07
N ALA A 127 -2.94 9.89 -8.11
CA ALA A 127 -3.09 11.13 -7.39
C ALA A 127 -1.86 11.43 -6.52
N GLY A 128 -1.35 10.46 -5.79
CA GLY A 128 -0.10 10.60 -5.02
C GLY A 128 1.10 10.92 -5.93
N CYS A 129 1.23 10.22 -7.06
CA CYS A 129 2.26 10.54 -8.06
C CYS A 129 2.14 11.99 -8.56
N ALA A 130 0.91 12.44 -8.86
CA ALA A 130 0.66 13.81 -9.30
C ALA A 130 0.94 14.84 -8.20
N VAL A 131 0.66 14.53 -6.93
CA VAL A 131 1.01 15.38 -5.76
C VAL A 131 2.51 15.59 -5.69
N VAL A 132 3.30 14.51 -5.68
CA VAL A 132 4.76 14.57 -5.62
C VAL A 132 5.32 15.34 -6.81
N LEU A 133 4.88 15.01 -8.02
CA LEU A 133 5.33 15.66 -9.24
C LEU A 133 4.96 17.14 -9.27
N THR A 134 3.73 17.51 -8.88
CA THR A 134 3.29 18.92 -8.82
C THR A 134 4.15 19.72 -7.86
N ALA A 135 4.38 19.20 -6.66
CA ALA A 135 5.21 19.88 -5.67
C ALA A 135 6.63 20.19 -6.20
N ILE A 136 7.25 19.23 -6.87
CA ILE A 136 8.61 19.38 -7.39
C ILE A 136 8.66 20.32 -8.58
N LEU A 137 7.72 20.23 -9.52
CA LEU A 137 7.69 21.13 -10.68
C LEU A 137 7.45 22.60 -10.27
N GLU A 138 6.57 22.84 -9.28
CA GLU A 138 6.35 24.18 -8.74
C GLU A 138 7.55 24.68 -7.92
N LEU A 139 8.21 23.80 -7.17
CA LEU A 139 9.42 24.11 -6.44
C LEU A 139 10.54 24.59 -7.39
N LEU A 140 10.82 23.83 -8.44
CA LEU A 140 11.84 24.18 -9.42
C LEU A 140 11.50 25.46 -10.19
N ARG A 141 10.22 25.63 -10.58
CA ARG A 141 9.74 26.83 -11.26
C ARG A 141 9.85 28.08 -10.40
N SER A 142 9.61 27.97 -9.09
CA SER A 142 9.61 29.11 -8.18
C SER A 142 11.01 29.66 -7.88
N GLY A 143 12.06 28.85 -8.06
CA GLY A 143 13.42 29.21 -7.73
C GLY A 143 13.69 29.40 -6.23
N ILE A 144 12.77 28.96 -5.35
CA ILE A 144 13.01 29.00 -3.90
C ILE A 144 14.05 27.96 -3.49
N ASP A 145 14.81 28.28 -2.45
CA ASP A 145 15.77 27.34 -1.90
C ASP A 145 15.08 26.13 -1.25
N TYR A 146 15.70 24.94 -1.44
CA TYR A 146 15.20 23.69 -0.90
C TYR A 146 16.34 22.76 -0.45
N PRO A 147 16.11 21.92 0.59
CA PRO A 147 17.09 20.95 1.06
C PRO A 147 17.29 19.82 0.06
N PRO A 148 18.29 18.94 0.23
CA PRO A 148 18.41 17.76 -0.62
C PRO A 148 17.12 16.93 -0.64
N LEU A 149 16.68 16.51 -1.84
CA LEU A 149 15.46 15.75 -2.03
C LEU A 149 15.73 14.39 -2.67
N THR A 150 14.88 13.43 -2.34
CA THR A 150 14.71 12.17 -3.05
C THR A 150 13.23 12.04 -3.41
N LEU A 151 12.94 11.78 -4.68
CA LEU A 151 11.61 11.36 -5.10
C LEU A 151 11.67 9.86 -5.32
N LEU A 152 10.70 9.15 -4.81
CA LEU A 152 10.57 7.71 -4.97
C LEU A 152 9.17 7.40 -5.51
N PHE A 153 9.12 6.84 -6.72
CA PHE A 153 7.90 6.32 -7.29
C PHE A 153 8.05 4.80 -7.36
N THR A 154 7.29 4.12 -6.53
CA THR A 154 7.36 2.66 -6.39
C THR A 154 6.52 1.95 -7.45
N VAL A 155 6.81 0.68 -7.67
CA VAL A 155 6.09 -0.23 -8.56
C VAL A 155 5.43 -1.33 -7.74
N GLN A 156 4.37 -1.96 -8.25
CA GLN A 156 3.79 -3.20 -7.71
C GLN A 156 3.37 -3.09 -6.22
N GLU A 157 2.84 -1.94 -5.82
CA GLU A 157 2.27 -1.77 -4.48
C GLU A 157 1.05 -2.67 -4.31
N GLU A 158 0.12 -2.64 -5.28
CA GLU A 158 -1.19 -3.25 -5.28
C GLU A 158 -1.17 -4.80 -5.25
N ILE A 159 -0.03 -5.39 -5.55
CA ILE A 159 0.19 -6.84 -5.49
C ILE A 159 1.08 -7.26 -4.31
N GLY A 160 1.14 -6.40 -3.28
CA GLY A 160 1.75 -6.67 -1.99
C GLY A 160 3.07 -5.96 -1.75
N LEU A 161 3.11 -4.65 -2.00
CA LEU A 161 4.19 -3.73 -1.62
C LEU A 161 5.55 -4.14 -2.21
N ARG A 162 5.55 -4.76 -3.41
CA ARG A 162 6.73 -5.42 -3.98
C ARG A 162 7.85 -4.44 -4.30
N GLY A 163 7.51 -3.27 -4.84
CA GLY A 163 8.48 -2.22 -5.13
C GLY A 163 9.23 -1.77 -3.89
N ALA A 164 8.53 -1.49 -2.82
CA ALA A 164 9.11 -1.12 -1.54
C ALA A 164 9.85 -2.29 -0.87
N ARG A 165 9.31 -3.52 -0.92
CA ARG A 165 9.96 -4.73 -0.41
C ARG A 165 11.34 -4.96 -1.03
N PHE A 166 11.42 -4.84 -2.33
CA PHE A 166 12.64 -5.10 -3.11
C PHE A 166 13.42 -3.84 -3.48
N LEU A 167 13.13 -2.72 -2.82
CA LEU A 167 13.87 -1.47 -2.97
C LEU A 167 15.37 -1.67 -2.73
N THR A 168 16.20 -0.88 -3.42
CA THR A 168 17.62 -0.79 -3.14
C THR A 168 17.92 0.42 -2.25
N PRO A 169 17.96 0.28 -0.90
CA PRO A 169 17.96 1.40 0.05
C PRO A 169 19.11 2.39 -0.13
N GLY A 170 20.31 1.88 -0.53
CA GLY A 170 21.49 2.70 -0.78
C GLY A 170 21.32 3.75 -1.88
N ARG A 171 20.36 3.58 -2.79
CA ARG A 171 20.07 4.54 -3.86
C ARG A 171 19.27 5.76 -3.39
N LEU A 172 18.64 5.72 -2.21
CA LEU A 172 17.82 6.82 -1.70
C LEU A 172 18.65 8.01 -1.17
N GLY A 173 19.94 7.83 -0.90
CA GLY A 173 20.80 8.91 -0.41
C GLY A 173 20.55 9.27 1.06
N LYS A 174 20.06 8.33 1.87
CA LYS A 174 19.82 8.43 3.32
C LYS A 174 18.85 9.57 3.69
N PRO A 175 17.60 9.57 3.21
CA PRO A 175 16.61 10.55 3.64
C PRO A 175 16.35 10.40 5.15
N ALA A 176 16.25 11.53 5.84
CA ALA A 176 15.95 11.59 7.27
C ALA A 176 14.46 11.87 7.56
N LEU A 177 13.76 12.46 6.59
CA LEU A 177 12.34 12.82 6.68
C LEU A 177 11.62 12.25 5.46
N CYS A 178 10.68 11.34 5.67
CA CYS A 178 10.05 10.58 4.60
C CYS A 178 8.52 10.75 4.63
N PHE A 179 7.95 11.07 3.47
CA PHE A 179 6.53 11.37 3.29
C PHE A 179 5.99 10.61 2.08
N ASN A 180 4.92 9.84 2.28
CA ASN A 180 4.21 9.09 1.26
C ASN A 180 2.84 9.74 1.02
N TRP A 181 2.37 9.79 -0.22
CA TRP A 181 0.99 10.19 -0.55
C TRP A 181 0.26 8.98 -1.08
N ASP A 182 -0.56 8.39 -0.22
CA ASP A 182 -1.27 7.14 -0.48
C ASP A 182 -2.45 7.00 0.49
N GLY A 183 -3.17 8.09 0.66
CA GLY A 183 -4.28 8.15 1.59
C GLY A 183 -5.44 8.99 1.08
N ARG A 184 -6.58 8.83 1.73
CA ARG A 184 -7.83 9.50 1.37
C ARG A 184 -7.84 10.96 1.81
N ASP A 185 -7.87 11.19 3.10
CA ASP A 185 -8.14 12.49 3.73
C ASP A 185 -6.83 13.25 3.97
N PRO A 186 -6.66 14.49 3.42
CA PRO A 186 -5.47 15.30 3.67
C PRO A 186 -5.28 15.69 5.13
N ALA A 187 -6.29 15.58 5.99
CA ALA A 187 -6.15 15.76 7.42
C ALA A 187 -5.47 14.57 8.10
N LEU A 188 -5.53 13.38 7.51
CA LEU A 188 -5.03 12.17 8.13
C LEU A 188 -3.54 11.98 7.89
N LEU A 189 -2.77 11.99 8.98
CA LEU A 189 -1.36 11.62 9.01
C LEU A 189 -1.25 10.19 9.54
N ILE A 190 -0.99 9.24 8.65
CA ILE A 190 -0.85 7.83 9.02
C ILE A 190 0.58 7.62 9.54
N ASN A 191 0.71 7.36 10.84
CA ASN A 191 1.98 7.14 11.50
C ASN A 191 2.30 5.68 11.78
N GLY A 192 1.45 4.76 11.34
CA GLY A 192 1.63 3.32 11.54
C GLY A 192 0.65 2.50 10.73
N ALA A 193 1.00 1.24 10.49
CA ALA A 193 0.15 0.30 9.78
C ALA A 193 0.28 -1.12 10.36
N VAL A 194 -0.70 -1.97 10.09
CA VAL A 194 -0.67 -3.39 10.46
C VAL A 194 0.44 -4.14 9.75
N GLY A 195 0.88 -5.25 10.35
CA GLY A 195 1.57 -6.32 9.64
C GLY A 195 0.58 -7.35 9.12
N ALA A 196 0.97 -8.08 8.07
CA ALA A 196 0.14 -9.11 7.46
C ALA A 196 0.91 -10.40 7.17
N SER A 197 0.23 -11.53 7.35
CA SER A 197 0.65 -12.86 6.91
C SER A 197 -0.44 -13.46 6.01
N ASN A 198 -0.06 -14.01 4.86
CA ASN A 198 -0.94 -14.86 4.06
C ASN A 198 -0.73 -16.31 4.46
N LEU A 199 -1.82 -17.08 4.46
CA LEU A 199 -1.83 -18.49 4.79
C LEU A 199 -2.32 -19.27 3.58
N THR A 200 -1.55 -20.26 3.15
CA THR A 200 -1.96 -21.23 2.14
C THR A 200 -2.08 -22.60 2.83
N ILE A 201 -3.29 -23.14 2.81
CA ILE A 201 -3.62 -24.36 3.54
C ILE A 201 -4.14 -25.39 2.54
N ARG A 202 -3.43 -26.50 2.38
CA ARG A 202 -3.83 -27.60 1.53
C ARG A 202 -4.18 -28.79 2.38
N ILE A 203 -5.35 -29.38 2.15
CA ILE A 203 -5.83 -30.57 2.82
C ILE A 203 -5.95 -31.67 1.78
N GLY A 204 -5.12 -32.70 1.90
CA GLY A 204 -5.21 -33.94 1.14
C GLY A 204 -6.05 -34.94 1.90
N GLY A 205 -7.29 -35.18 1.47
CA GLY A 205 -8.15 -36.24 1.99
C GLY A 205 -7.93 -37.57 1.29
N ILE A 206 -8.85 -38.52 1.48
CA ILE A 206 -8.81 -39.84 0.85
C ILE A 206 -10.10 -40.01 0.04
N ALA A 207 -9.97 -40.23 -1.28
CA ALA A 207 -11.11 -40.45 -2.16
C ALA A 207 -11.78 -41.81 -1.89
N SER A 208 -13.08 -41.83 -2.00
CA SER A 208 -13.90 -43.06 -1.99
C SER A 208 -15.21 -42.83 -2.72
N HIS A 209 -15.91 -43.88 -3.10
CA HIS A 209 -17.23 -43.77 -3.70
C HIS A 209 -18.25 -43.38 -2.63
N ALA A 210 -18.81 -42.17 -2.70
CA ALA A 210 -19.64 -41.58 -1.65
C ALA A 210 -20.94 -42.36 -1.34
N GLY A 211 -21.46 -43.16 -2.30
CA GLY A 211 -22.68 -43.95 -2.12
C GLY A 211 -22.43 -45.42 -1.82
N VAL A 212 -21.20 -45.93 -1.99
CA VAL A 212 -20.91 -47.36 -1.84
C VAL A 212 -20.06 -47.61 -0.59
N HIS A 213 -18.97 -46.90 -0.43
CA HIS A 213 -18.03 -47.03 0.69
C HIS A 213 -17.54 -45.67 1.16
N PRO A 214 -18.42 -44.74 1.62
CA PRO A 214 -17.99 -43.42 2.13
C PRO A 214 -17.03 -43.52 3.31
N GLU A 215 -17.14 -44.60 4.10
CA GLU A 215 -16.30 -44.88 5.28
C GLU A 215 -14.84 -45.20 4.96
N HIS A 216 -14.51 -45.52 3.70
CA HIS A 216 -13.13 -45.68 3.24
C HIS A 216 -12.45 -44.37 2.88
N GLY A 217 -13.19 -43.28 2.76
CA GLY A 217 -12.68 -41.97 2.44
C GLY A 217 -12.46 -41.08 3.66
N VAL A 218 -11.66 -40.02 3.48
CA VAL A 218 -11.58 -38.89 4.42
C VAL A 218 -11.86 -37.60 3.64
N ASN A 219 -12.97 -36.93 3.97
CA ASN A 219 -13.45 -35.79 3.23
C ASN A 219 -12.68 -34.52 3.63
N ALA A 220 -11.88 -33.97 2.71
CA ALA A 220 -11.07 -32.76 2.93
C ALA A 220 -11.92 -31.52 3.26
N ALA A 221 -13.13 -31.38 2.67
CA ALA A 221 -14.01 -30.27 2.99
C ALA A 221 -14.59 -30.37 4.41
N LEU A 222 -14.83 -31.59 4.91
CA LEU A 222 -15.28 -31.78 6.30
C LEU A 222 -14.17 -31.40 7.28
N VAL A 223 -12.91 -31.78 7.02
CA VAL A 223 -11.75 -31.33 7.81
C VAL A 223 -11.68 -29.79 7.83
N ALA A 224 -11.75 -29.15 6.66
CA ALA A 224 -11.75 -27.68 6.56
C ALA A 224 -12.90 -27.06 7.38
N SER A 225 -14.11 -27.61 7.27
CA SER A 225 -15.30 -27.11 7.96
C SER A 225 -15.17 -27.18 9.48
N LEU A 226 -14.60 -28.27 10.02
CA LEU A 226 -14.36 -28.43 11.44
C LEU A 226 -13.31 -27.44 11.97
N ALA A 227 -12.22 -27.24 11.22
CA ALA A 227 -11.20 -26.25 11.57
C ALA A 227 -11.77 -24.82 11.61
N LEU A 228 -12.53 -24.43 10.59
CA LEU A 228 -13.16 -23.11 10.51
C LEU A 228 -14.21 -22.89 11.61
N ALA A 229 -15.03 -23.89 11.90
CA ALA A 229 -15.99 -23.85 13.01
C ALA A 229 -15.28 -23.68 14.36
N ARG A 230 -14.15 -24.38 14.58
CA ARG A 230 -13.33 -24.23 15.77
C ARG A 230 -12.73 -22.84 15.88
N LEU A 231 -12.18 -22.28 14.79
CA LEU A 231 -11.65 -20.91 14.75
C LEU A 231 -12.73 -19.88 15.09
N GLN A 232 -13.92 -20.00 14.50
CA GLN A 232 -15.05 -19.14 14.79
C GLN A 232 -15.47 -19.23 16.25
N THR A 233 -15.63 -20.44 16.78
CA THR A 233 -16.06 -20.69 18.18
C THR A 233 -15.05 -20.17 19.18
N LYS A 234 -13.74 -20.33 18.92
CA LYS A 234 -12.66 -19.82 19.76
C LYS A 234 -12.37 -18.33 19.55
N GLY A 235 -13.05 -17.64 18.64
CA GLY A 235 -12.88 -16.21 18.36
C GLY A 235 -11.52 -15.88 17.71
N TRP A 236 -11.07 -16.71 16.77
CA TRP A 236 -9.85 -16.52 16.00
C TRP A 236 -10.12 -16.24 14.50
N HIS A 237 -11.40 -15.95 14.14
CA HIS A 237 -11.81 -15.54 12.79
C HIS A 237 -12.53 -14.20 12.83
N GLY A 238 -12.37 -13.38 11.78
CA GLY A 238 -12.92 -12.05 11.69
C GLY A 238 -12.16 -11.03 12.54
N LEU A 239 -12.86 -10.15 13.24
CA LEU A 239 -12.25 -9.19 14.17
C LEU A 239 -11.91 -9.88 15.51
N ILE A 240 -10.62 -9.91 15.83
CA ILE A 240 -10.09 -10.59 17.00
C ILE A 240 -9.68 -9.56 18.05
N ARG A 241 -10.20 -9.74 19.27
CA ARG A 241 -9.83 -8.93 20.45
C ARG A 241 -9.56 -9.84 21.61
N LYS A 242 -8.29 -9.95 22.03
CA LYS A 242 -7.86 -10.81 23.14
C LYS A 242 -6.80 -10.10 23.97
N GLN A 243 -6.97 -10.09 25.28
CA GLN A 243 -6.00 -9.53 26.25
C GLN A 243 -5.59 -8.08 25.91
N GLY A 244 -6.55 -7.24 25.47
CA GLY A 244 -6.27 -5.85 25.08
C GLY A 244 -5.61 -5.67 23.70
N ARG A 245 -5.28 -6.76 23.01
CA ARG A 245 -4.70 -6.74 21.64
C ARG A 245 -5.77 -6.91 20.59
N ARG A 246 -5.52 -6.36 19.40
CA ARG A 246 -6.44 -6.38 18.26
C ARG A 246 -5.75 -6.93 17.02
N GLY A 247 -6.47 -7.75 16.27
CA GLY A 247 -6.07 -8.24 14.97
C GLY A 247 -7.30 -8.68 14.16
N THR A 248 -7.04 -9.17 12.97
CA THR A 248 -8.06 -9.73 12.08
C THR A 248 -7.53 -10.99 11.43
N SER A 249 -8.42 -11.91 11.08
CA SER A 249 -8.14 -12.97 10.13
C SER A 249 -9.33 -13.20 9.22
N ASN A 250 -9.08 -13.66 8.01
CA ASN A 250 -10.12 -13.91 7.02
C ASN A 250 -9.75 -15.11 6.15
N LEU A 251 -10.75 -15.94 5.84
CA LEU A 251 -10.68 -16.90 4.75
C LEU A 251 -11.18 -16.21 3.47
N GLY A 252 -10.28 -15.97 2.52
CA GLY A 252 -10.61 -15.29 1.27
C GLY A 252 -11.00 -16.24 0.14
N VAL A 253 -10.35 -17.41 0.09
CA VAL A 253 -10.57 -18.42 -0.97
C VAL A 253 -10.71 -19.80 -0.37
N ILE A 254 -11.66 -20.58 -0.88
CA ILE A 254 -11.79 -22.02 -0.67
C ILE A 254 -12.16 -22.67 -2.00
N SER A 255 -11.43 -23.71 -2.40
CA SER A 255 -11.67 -24.43 -3.64
C SER A 255 -11.32 -25.92 -3.50
N GLY A 256 -12.04 -26.77 -4.21
CA GLY A 256 -11.79 -28.21 -4.22
C GLY A 256 -12.98 -29.01 -4.71
N GLY A 257 -12.73 -30.31 -4.96
CA GLY A 257 -13.74 -31.28 -5.39
C GLY A 257 -14.14 -31.20 -6.86
N ASP A 258 -14.40 -32.37 -7.48
CA ASP A 258 -14.75 -32.49 -8.91
C ASP A 258 -16.11 -33.11 -9.13
N ALA A 259 -16.60 -33.96 -8.20
CA ALA A 259 -17.83 -34.73 -8.39
C ALA A 259 -18.55 -35.01 -7.05
N THR A 260 -19.88 -35.02 -7.10
CA THR A 260 -20.73 -35.22 -5.92
C THR A 260 -20.75 -36.68 -5.41
N ASN A 261 -20.40 -37.64 -6.25
CA ASN A 261 -20.35 -39.07 -5.91
C ASN A 261 -18.97 -39.55 -5.44
N VAL A 262 -18.03 -38.63 -5.21
CA VAL A 262 -16.70 -38.90 -4.69
C VAL A 262 -16.50 -38.18 -3.36
N VAL A 263 -16.01 -38.87 -2.32
CA VAL A 263 -15.54 -38.25 -1.09
C VAL A 263 -14.41 -37.31 -1.45
N MET A 264 -14.55 -36.01 -1.13
CA MET A 264 -13.68 -34.94 -1.62
C MET A 264 -12.23 -35.17 -1.21
N PRO A 265 -11.29 -35.40 -2.15
CA PRO A 265 -9.92 -35.77 -1.83
C PRO A 265 -8.99 -34.56 -1.61
N ALA A 266 -9.38 -33.34 -1.96
CA ALA A 266 -8.52 -32.18 -1.82
C ALA A 266 -9.31 -30.88 -1.66
N VAL A 267 -8.79 -30.01 -0.78
CA VAL A 267 -9.27 -28.62 -0.60
C VAL A 267 -8.05 -27.69 -0.46
N LEU A 268 -8.10 -26.57 -1.18
CA LEU A 268 -7.20 -25.43 -1.01
C LEU A 268 -7.95 -24.30 -0.32
N LEU A 269 -7.32 -23.71 0.70
CA LEU A 269 -7.78 -22.49 1.36
C LEU A 269 -6.68 -21.43 1.31
N GLU A 270 -7.09 -20.19 1.04
CA GLU A 270 -6.21 -19.01 1.15
C GLU A 270 -6.83 -18.04 2.14
N ALA A 271 -6.03 -17.70 3.16
CA ALA A 271 -6.44 -16.87 4.28
C ALA A 271 -5.39 -15.80 4.59
N GLU A 272 -5.76 -14.83 5.41
CA GLU A 272 -4.84 -13.81 5.91
C GLU A 272 -5.00 -13.58 7.41
N ALA A 273 -3.93 -13.08 8.04
CA ALA A 273 -3.94 -12.60 9.42
C ALA A 273 -3.24 -11.24 9.48
N ARG A 274 -3.86 -10.27 10.19
CA ARG A 274 -3.31 -8.91 10.34
C ARG A 274 -3.32 -8.47 11.81
N SER A 275 -2.30 -7.72 12.22
CA SER A 275 -2.27 -7.03 13.52
C SER A 275 -1.24 -5.90 13.52
N HIS A 276 -1.46 -4.88 14.38
CA HIS A 276 -0.44 -3.89 14.74
C HIS A 276 0.64 -4.44 15.69
N ASP A 277 0.45 -5.66 16.21
CA ASP A 277 1.36 -6.37 17.09
C ASP A 277 1.83 -7.65 16.39
N SER A 278 3.13 -7.73 16.04
CA SER A 278 3.73 -8.89 15.36
C SER A 278 3.56 -10.18 16.15
N ALA A 279 3.71 -10.12 17.48
CA ALA A 279 3.54 -11.30 18.32
C ALA A 279 2.09 -11.79 18.30
N PHE A 280 1.13 -10.86 18.36
CA PHE A 280 -0.28 -11.22 18.29
C PHE A 280 -0.69 -11.75 16.91
N ARG A 281 -0.11 -11.20 15.81
CA ARG A 281 -0.28 -11.78 14.47
C ARG A 281 0.22 -13.24 14.45
N GLY A 282 1.38 -13.50 15.02
CA GLY A 282 1.91 -14.87 15.17
C GLY A 282 0.99 -15.80 15.97
N GLU A 283 0.35 -15.31 17.04
CA GLU A 283 -0.65 -16.08 17.80
C GLU A 283 -1.90 -16.41 16.97
N ILE A 284 -2.36 -15.46 16.13
CA ILE A 284 -3.48 -15.71 15.20
C ILE A 284 -3.10 -16.82 14.22
N VAL A 285 -1.93 -16.75 13.61
CA VAL A 285 -1.42 -17.79 12.69
C VAL A 285 -1.29 -19.13 13.36
N ALA A 286 -0.74 -19.17 14.58
CA ALA A 286 -0.61 -20.39 15.38
C ALA A 286 -1.99 -20.99 15.70
N ALA A 287 -2.98 -20.17 16.05
CA ALA A 287 -4.34 -20.64 16.29
C ALA A 287 -5.01 -21.26 15.06
N TRP A 288 -4.72 -20.70 13.87
CA TRP A 288 -5.17 -21.27 12.60
C TRP A 288 -4.52 -22.64 12.38
N ARG A 289 -3.21 -22.75 12.51
CA ARG A 289 -2.49 -24.02 12.38
C ARG A 289 -3.02 -25.08 13.36
N GLU A 290 -3.13 -24.76 14.64
CA GLU A 290 -3.67 -25.66 15.67
C GLU A 290 -5.10 -26.15 15.33
N ALA A 291 -5.95 -25.27 14.79
CA ALA A 291 -7.31 -25.66 14.45
C ALA A 291 -7.36 -26.67 13.31
N PHE A 292 -6.50 -26.50 12.29
CA PHE A 292 -6.42 -27.44 11.15
C PHE A 292 -5.74 -28.75 11.53
N GLU A 293 -4.67 -28.74 12.33
CA GLU A 293 -4.04 -29.94 12.88
C GLU A 293 -5.05 -30.75 13.70
N TRP A 294 -5.76 -30.10 14.61
CA TRP A 294 -6.82 -30.75 15.37
C TRP A 294 -7.94 -31.34 14.50
N ALA A 295 -8.34 -30.67 13.43
CA ALA A 295 -9.39 -31.14 12.54
C ALA A 295 -8.94 -32.40 11.76
N VAL A 296 -7.68 -32.43 11.33
CA VAL A 296 -7.09 -33.61 10.68
C VAL A 296 -7.11 -34.81 11.64
N ASP A 297 -6.64 -34.62 12.87
CA ASP A 297 -6.59 -35.68 13.91
C ASP A 297 -8.00 -36.17 14.34
N SER A 298 -9.03 -35.32 14.15
CA SER A 298 -10.40 -35.63 14.56
C SER A 298 -11.16 -36.52 13.58
N LEU A 299 -10.63 -36.71 12.36
CA LEU A 299 -11.30 -37.49 11.29
C LEU A 299 -10.37 -38.56 10.75
N SER A 300 -10.86 -39.80 10.71
CA SER A 300 -10.18 -40.92 10.08
C SER A 300 -11.18 -41.80 9.32
N ASN A 301 -10.70 -42.57 8.33
CA ASN A 301 -11.47 -43.62 7.70
C ASN A 301 -11.48 -44.90 8.56
N THR A 302 -12.14 -45.96 8.08
CA THR A 302 -12.23 -47.28 8.74
C THR A 302 -10.89 -48.00 8.85
N ALA A 303 -9.88 -47.61 8.09
CA ALA A 303 -8.50 -48.11 8.22
C ALA A 303 -7.66 -47.31 9.24
N GLY A 304 -8.24 -46.29 9.85
CA GLY A 304 -7.52 -45.39 10.79
C GLY A 304 -6.61 -44.37 10.10
N GLU A 305 -6.78 -44.15 8.79
CA GLU A 305 -6.00 -43.17 8.05
C GLU A 305 -6.62 -41.77 8.16
N HIS A 306 -5.79 -40.73 8.26
CA HIS A 306 -6.18 -39.31 8.36
C HIS A 306 -5.87 -38.56 7.07
N ALA A 307 -6.43 -37.36 6.95
CA ALA A 307 -6.03 -36.40 5.92
C ALA A 307 -4.57 -35.93 6.13
N ILE A 308 -3.97 -35.40 5.08
CA ILE A 308 -2.65 -34.75 5.12
C ILE A 308 -2.86 -33.22 5.11
N LEU A 309 -2.14 -32.51 5.96
CA LEU A 309 -2.15 -31.06 6.06
C LEU A 309 -0.83 -30.47 5.58
N GLU A 310 -0.90 -29.56 4.61
CA GLU A 310 0.18 -28.63 4.29
C GLU A 310 -0.26 -27.24 4.70
N PHE A 311 0.50 -26.58 5.57
CA PHE A 311 0.20 -25.25 6.08
C PHE A 311 1.40 -24.34 5.88
N GLU A 312 1.29 -23.41 4.95
CA GLU A 312 2.33 -22.43 4.59
C GLU A 312 1.94 -21.03 5.08
N GLU A 313 2.89 -20.30 5.66
CA GLU A 313 2.77 -18.90 5.99
C GLU A 313 3.75 -18.08 5.15
N ASP A 314 3.25 -17.04 4.48
CA ASP A 314 4.05 -15.98 3.87
C ASP A 314 3.86 -14.68 4.67
N ALA A 315 4.86 -14.32 5.49
CA ALA A 315 4.90 -13.03 6.17
C ALA A 315 5.10 -11.92 5.13
N ARG A 316 4.04 -11.20 4.83
CA ARG A 316 3.99 -10.19 3.75
C ARG A 316 4.78 -8.95 4.12
N TYR A 317 4.51 -8.39 5.29
CA TYR A 317 5.19 -7.22 5.85
C TYR A 317 4.94 -7.12 7.35
N GLU A 318 5.88 -6.48 8.06
CA GLU A 318 5.78 -6.23 9.49
C GLU A 318 4.98 -4.94 9.78
N PRO A 319 4.32 -4.84 10.95
CA PRO A 319 3.71 -3.60 11.38
C PRO A 319 4.79 -2.57 11.71
N PHE A 320 4.44 -1.29 11.61
CA PHE A 320 5.29 -0.22 12.09
C PHE A 320 4.47 0.84 12.81
N LEU A 321 5.13 1.60 13.68
CA LEU A 321 4.56 2.76 14.35
C LEU A 321 5.65 3.81 14.55
N ILE A 322 5.42 5.02 14.04
CA ILE A 322 6.30 6.18 14.20
C ILE A 322 5.87 6.93 15.47
N ASP A 323 6.83 7.28 16.33
CA ASP A 323 6.56 8.12 17.51
C ASP A 323 5.94 9.46 17.07
N ARG A 324 4.83 9.83 17.69
CA ARG A 324 4.12 11.10 17.40
C ARG A 324 4.97 12.34 17.62
N ARG A 325 6.05 12.23 18.41
CA ARG A 325 7.00 13.32 18.68
C ARG A 325 8.15 13.39 17.67
N SER A 326 8.21 12.48 16.71
CA SER A 326 9.27 12.49 15.71
C SER A 326 9.19 13.72 14.80
N ASP A 327 10.33 14.15 14.28
CA ASP A 327 10.40 15.33 13.40
C ASP A 327 9.54 15.19 12.14
N CYS A 328 9.45 13.99 11.57
CA CYS A 328 8.64 13.79 10.37
C CYS A 328 7.14 14.00 10.64
N ILE A 329 6.62 13.57 11.81
CA ILE A 329 5.24 13.82 12.22
C ILE A 329 5.03 15.32 12.46
N ARG A 330 5.88 15.94 13.30
CA ARG A 330 5.77 17.35 13.65
C ARG A 330 5.77 18.25 12.40
N ILE A 331 6.71 18.02 11.48
CA ILE A 331 6.82 18.80 10.25
C ILE A 331 5.61 18.55 9.33
N ALA A 332 5.09 17.32 9.25
CA ALA A 332 3.87 17.02 8.51
C ALA A 332 2.65 17.73 9.10
N GLU A 333 2.50 17.76 10.43
CA GLU A 333 1.43 18.52 11.10
C GLU A 333 1.51 20.01 10.80
N GLU A 334 2.70 20.63 10.91
CA GLU A 334 2.92 22.04 10.61
C GLU A 334 2.55 22.37 9.16
N ALA A 335 2.98 21.55 8.20
CA ALA A 335 2.67 21.73 6.78
C ALA A 335 1.17 21.58 6.50
N THR A 336 0.49 20.61 7.14
CA THR A 336 -0.95 20.39 7.02
C THR A 336 -1.75 21.56 7.59
N ARG A 337 -1.39 22.07 8.76
CA ARG A 337 -2.03 23.28 9.33
C ARG A 337 -1.82 24.52 8.45
N ALA A 338 -0.65 24.65 7.83
CA ALA A 338 -0.35 25.80 6.96
C ALA A 338 -1.24 25.88 5.71
N VAL A 339 -1.84 24.77 5.29
CA VAL A 339 -2.83 24.72 4.18
C VAL A 339 -4.28 24.79 4.67
N GLY A 340 -4.51 25.12 5.96
CA GLY A 340 -5.84 25.29 6.55
C GLY A 340 -6.55 23.98 6.89
N VAL A 341 -5.79 22.91 7.14
CA VAL A 341 -6.31 21.60 7.53
C VAL A 341 -5.81 21.24 8.92
N GLU A 342 -6.70 20.84 9.82
CA GLU A 342 -6.28 20.36 11.14
C GLU A 342 -5.87 18.88 11.07
N PRO A 343 -4.61 18.52 11.38
CA PRO A 343 -4.12 17.17 11.23
C PRO A 343 -4.66 16.21 12.29
N VAL A 344 -4.93 14.99 11.88
CA VAL A 344 -5.30 13.86 12.74
C VAL A 344 -4.28 12.75 12.56
N ILE A 345 -3.63 12.34 13.64
CA ILE A 345 -2.63 11.26 13.60
C ILE A 345 -3.31 9.94 13.98
N ALA A 346 -3.22 8.96 13.11
CA ALA A 346 -3.76 7.62 13.34
C ALA A 346 -2.92 6.54 12.62
N ALA A 347 -3.01 5.31 13.13
CA ALA A 347 -2.53 4.14 12.40
C ALA A 347 -3.66 3.60 11.50
N CYS A 348 -3.30 2.92 10.39
CA CYS A 348 -4.25 2.30 9.49
C CYS A 348 -4.24 0.76 9.58
N ASP A 349 -5.35 0.14 9.22
CA ASP A 349 -5.53 -1.32 9.22
C ASP A 349 -5.20 -1.94 7.84
N GLY A 350 -4.68 -1.16 6.90
CA GLY A 350 -4.14 -1.59 5.59
C GLY A 350 -2.63 -1.66 5.57
N GLY A 351 -2.05 -2.36 4.58
CA GLY A 351 -0.63 -2.30 4.29
C GLY A 351 -0.32 -1.11 3.39
N LEU A 352 0.87 -0.57 3.50
CA LEU A 352 1.39 0.57 2.74
C LEU A 352 2.85 0.32 2.40
N ASP A 353 3.36 0.92 1.35
CA ASP A 353 4.81 0.92 1.06
C ASP A 353 5.65 1.39 2.27
N ALA A 354 5.07 2.25 3.10
CA ALA A 354 5.68 2.70 4.35
C ALA A 354 6.06 1.56 5.32
N ASN A 355 5.40 0.40 5.27
CA ASN A 355 5.78 -0.78 6.05
C ASN A 355 7.22 -1.23 5.71
N TRP A 356 7.50 -1.38 4.41
CA TRP A 356 8.82 -1.80 3.96
C TRP A 356 9.86 -0.69 4.07
N LEU A 357 9.46 0.58 3.87
CA LEU A 357 10.36 1.71 4.09
C LEU A 357 10.80 1.76 5.56
N ALA A 358 9.90 1.55 6.50
CA ALA A 358 10.23 1.46 7.93
C ALA A 358 11.18 0.29 8.22
N ALA A 359 10.95 -0.89 7.62
CA ALA A 359 11.83 -2.06 7.73
C ALA A 359 13.23 -1.79 7.14
N HIS A 360 13.32 -0.95 6.10
CA HIS A 360 14.59 -0.50 5.52
C HIS A 360 15.27 0.63 6.30
N GLY A 361 14.69 1.08 7.42
CA GLY A 361 15.24 2.15 8.27
C GLY A 361 14.83 3.57 7.86
N PHE A 362 13.77 3.72 7.05
CA PHE A 362 13.20 4.99 6.62
C PHE A 362 11.75 5.15 7.12
N PRO A 363 11.53 5.49 8.39
CA PRO A 363 10.18 5.73 8.91
C PRO A 363 9.46 6.77 8.04
N THR A 364 8.32 6.38 7.45
CA THR A 364 7.62 7.17 6.44
C THR A 364 6.20 7.46 6.90
N VAL A 365 5.86 8.75 6.99
CA VAL A 365 4.49 9.21 7.27
C VAL A 365 3.69 9.17 5.97
N THR A 366 2.49 8.58 6.00
CA THR A 366 1.59 8.61 4.85
C THR A 366 0.51 9.68 5.02
N LEU A 367 0.31 10.47 3.97
CA LEU A 367 -0.64 11.59 3.89
C LEU A 367 -1.74 11.29 2.87
N GLY A 368 -2.89 11.91 3.04
CA GLY A 368 -4.00 11.81 2.10
C GLY A 368 -3.84 12.73 0.88
N CYS A 369 -4.44 12.32 -0.23
CA CYS A 369 -4.46 13.08 -1.49
C CYS A 369 -5.86 13.20 -2.13
N GLY A 370 -6.93 12.95 -1.37
CA GLY A 370 -8.30 13.16 -1.82
C GLY A 370 -8.95 11.99 -2.55
N GLN A 371 -8.38 10.78 -2.44
CA GLN A 371 -8.93 9.54 -3.01
C GLN A 371 -10.16 9.07 -2.24
N HIS A 372 -11.18 8.56 -2.93
CA HIS A 372 -12.40 8.02 -2.34
C HIS A 372 -12.85 6.77 -3.06
N ALA A 373 -13.39 5.79 -2.30
CA ALA A 373 -13.91 4.53 -2.82
C ALA A 373 -12.92 3.78 -3.73
N ILE A 374 -11.65 3.79 -3.33
CA ILE A 374 -10.56 3.12 -4.07
C ILE A 374 -10.88 1.65 -4.35
N HIS A 375 -10.30 1.08 -5.42
CA HIS A 375 -10.47 -0.31 -5.84
C HIS A 375 -11.91 -0.69 -6.25
N THR A 376 -12.79 0.30 -6.47
CA THR A 376 -14.17 0.08 -6.92
C THR A 376 -14.52 0.95 -8.14
N VAL A 377 -15.60 0.63 -8.83
CA VAL A 377 -16.12 1.46 -9.95
C VAL A 377 -16.64 2.83 -9.50
N ASP A 378 -16.84 3.05 -8.20
CA ASP A 378 -17.25 4.31 -7.60
C ASP A 378 -16.05 5.19 -7.21
N GLU A 379 -14.84 4.78 -7.56
CA GLU A 379 -13.62 5.51 -7.24
C GLU A 379 -13.65 6.92 -7.85
N ARG A 380 -13.28 7.90 -7.03
CA ARG A 380 -13.25 9.31 -7.40
C ARG A 380 -12.22 10.08 -6.59
N LEU A 381 -11.76 11.21 -7.14
CA LEU A 381 -10.81 12.11 -6.51
C LEU A 381 -11.47 13.47 -6.23
N LEU A 382 -11.39 13.92 -4.96
CA LEU A 382 -11.88 15.25 -4.54
C LEU A 382 -10.79 16.30 -4.83
N VAL A 383 -11.04 17.15 -5.81
CA VAL A 383 -10.08 18.14 -6.30
C VAL A 383 -9.62 19.13 -5.21
N PRO A 384 -10.49 19.72 -4.37
CA PRO A 384 -10.03 20.60 -3.29
C PRO A 384 -9.04 19.92 -2.34
N ASP A 385 -9.24 18.65 -2.00
CA ASP A 385 -8.36 17.91 -1.10
C ASP A 385 -7.05 17.51 -1.80
N TYR A 386 -7.12 17.11 -3.05
CA TYR A 386 -5.93 16.88 -3.88
C TYR A 386 -5.05 18.14 -3.99
N LEU A 387 -5.64 19.32 -4.17
CA LEU A 387 -4.91 20.59 -4.24
C LEU A 387 -4.26 20.96 -2.90
N LYS A 388 -4.93 20.69 -1.77
CA LYS A 388 -4.32 20.83 -0.43
C LYS A 388 -3.12 19.89 -0.27
N ALA A 389 -3.25 18.63 -0.71
CA ALA A 389 -2.14 17.67 -0.68
C ALA A 389 -0.95 18.14 -1.51
N CYS A 390 -1.17 18.69 -2.71
CA CYS A 390 -0.13 19.28 -3.54
C CYS A 390 0.58 20.46 -2.83
N GLN A 391 -0.19 21.33 -2.17
CA GLN A 391 0.37 22.46 -1.44
C GLN A 391 1.16 22.00 -0.21
N THR A 392 0.66 21.00 0.54
CA THR A 392 1.37 20.37 1.66
C THR A 392 2.69 19.74 1.20
N ALA A 393 2.67 19.02 0.07
CA ALA A 393 3.87 18.43 -0.51
C ALA A 393 4.92 19.48 -0.91
N LEU A 394 4.50 20.62 -1.47
CA LEU A 394 5.39 21.73 -1.78
C LEU A 394 6.05 22.33 -0.52
N LEU A 395 5.30 22.50 0.57
CA LEU A 395 5.83 22.97 1.85
C LEU A 395 6.84 21.96 2.44
N LEU A 396 6.50 20.68 2.39
CA LEU A 396 7.40 19.62 2.85
C LEU A 396 8.67 19.54 2.01
N ALA A 397 8.57 19.72 0.69
CA ALA A 397 9.73 19.73 -0.22
C ALA A 397 10.63 20.93 -0.02
N SER A 398 10.06 22.13 0.15
CA SER A 398 10.82 23.39 0.30
C SER A 398 11.51 23.54 1.66
N GLY A 399 11.05 22.84 2.68
CA GLY A 399 11.56 23.02 4.04
C GLY A 399 11.10 24.31 4.71
N THR A 400 10.02 24.92 4.24
CA THR A 400 9.45 26.17 4.76
C THR A 400 8.23 25.98 5.65
N GLY A 401 7.88 24.73 5.95
CA GLY A 401 6.87 24.34 6.93
C GLY A 401 7.47 24.17 8.31
#